data_53a9ddcdfff340906409f3543b2d0821
#
_entry.id   53a9ddcdfff340906409f3543b2d0821
#
_cell.length_a   1.000
_cell.length_b   1.000
_cell.length_c   1.000
_cell.angle_alpha   90.00
_cell.angle_beta   90.00
_cell.angle_gamma   90.00
#
_symmetry.space_group_name_H-M   'P 1'
#
loop_
_entity.id
_entity.type
_entity.pdbx_description
1 polymer ?
#
loop_
_entity_poly.entity_id
_entity_poly.type
_entity_poly.pdbx_seq_one_letter_code
_entity_poly.pdbx_strand_id
1 'polypeptide(L)'
;MNAIRPNEELDNIHSLYVDQWDWEKVISNEDRNIDYLKFIVNKIYKALKETSLVLLDKYNNLNINLPDNITFIKSEDLVNLYPLLTNKEREYEITKKYGAVFIMNIGNKLSDGNVFDTRASDYDDWKYNGDLLVYYDVLDIALELSSMGIRVNKDSLLSQLKEKNEEFKIDMPYHQDIINDRLPLTIGG
;
A
#
# COMPACT_ATOMS: atom_id res chain seq x y z
N MET A 1 9.00 1.12 14.69
CA MET A 1 8.79 2.56 15.03
C MET A 1 7.51 2.69 15.83
N ASN A 2 7.43 3.64 16.76
CA ASN A 2 6.20 3.93 17.50
C ASN A 2 5.57 5.19 16.92
N ALA A 3 4.27 5.17 16.68
CA ALA A 3 3.54 6.31 16.15
C ALA A 3 2.34 6.67 17.04
N ILE A 4 2.07 7.96 17.16
CA ILE A 4 0.86 8.51 17.78
C ILE A 4 0.00 9.10 16.67
N ARG A 5 -1.25 8.67 16.57
CA ARG A 5 -2.23 9.13 15.60
C ARG A 5 -3.31 9.99 16.30
N PRO A 6 -3.04 11.27 16.55
CA PRO A 6 -3.89 12.10 17.43
C PRO A 6 -5.31 12.34 16.92
N ASN A 7 -5.54 12.16 15.62
CA ASN A 7 -6.85 12.36 14.98
C ASN A 7 -7.50 11.04 14.54
N GLU A 8 -7.01 9.88 15.05
CA GLU A 8 -7.56 8.57 14.70
C GLU A 8 -8.93 8.38 15.33
N GLU A 9 -9.89 7.91 14.54
CA GLU A 9 -11.17 7.43 15.03
C GLU A 9 -10.99 6.01 15.56
N LEU A 10 -11.23 5.82 16.86
CA LEU A 10 -10.96 4.57 17.56
C LEU A 10 -12.04 3.54 17.29
N ASP A 11 -11.62 2.35 16.89
CA ASP A 11 -12.50 1.19 16.73
C ASP A 11 -11.76 -0.12 17.09
N ASN A 12 -12.23 -1.26 16.58
CA ASN A 12 -11.65 -2.58 16.87
C ASN A 12 -10.28 -2.81 16.26
N ILE A 13 -9.87 -2.00 15.27
CA ILE A 13 -8.62 -2.16 14.52
C ILE A 13 -7.76 -0.89 14.49
N HIS A 14 -8.30 0.25 14.97
CA HIS A 14 -7.57 1.53 14.99
C HIS A 14 -7.29 1.99 16.42
N SER A 15 -6.06 2.41 16.67
CA SER A 15 -5.56 2.87 17.97
C SER A 15 -4.83 4.19 17.86
N LEU A 16 -4.87 5.00 18.92
CA LEU A 16 -4.08 6.23 19.04
C LEU A 16 -2.56 5.98 19.03
N TYR A 17 -2.16 4.84 19.56
CA TYR A 17 -0.76 4.42 19.61
C TYR A 17 -0.57 3.11 18.86
N VAL A 18 0.39 3.09 17.95
CA VAL A 18 0.71 1.91 17.16
C VAL A 18 2.21 1.64 17.13
N ASP A 19 2.57 0.37 17.21
CA ASP A 19 3.90 -0.12 16.90
C ASP A 19 3.94 -0.54 15.44
N GLN A 20 4.78 0.11 14.64
CA GLN A 20 4.91 -0.15 13.21
C GLN A 20 6.20 -0.90 12.91
N TRP A 21 6.09 -1.90 12.05
CA TRP A 21 7.22 -2.63 11.49
C TRP A 21 7.58 -2.03 10.12
N ASP A 22 8.06 -0.81 10.16
CA ASP A 22 8.50 -0.13 8.95
C ASP A 22 9.81 -0.69 8.46
N TRP A 23 9.95 -0.75 7.17
CA TRP A 23 11.16 -1.18 6.50
C TRP A 23 11.44 -0.33 5.26
N GLU A 24 12.72 -0.21 4.93
CA GLU A 24 13.19 0.49 3.74
C GLU A 24 14.37 -0.28 3.15
N LYS A 25 14.36 -0.50 1.84
CA LYS A 25 15.39 -1.22 1.11
C LYS A 25 15.89 -0.41 -0.06
N VAL A 26 17.23 -0.23 -0.15
CA VAL A 26 17.88 0.36 -1.33
C VAL A 26 17.73 -0.58 -2.52
N ILE A 27 17.40 -0.03 -3.69
CA ILE A 27 17.20 -0.75 -4.94
C ILE A 27 18.04 -0.12 -6.07
N SER A 28 18.24 -0.88 -7.13
CA SER A 28 18.88 -0.37 -8.36
C SER A 28 17.85 0.30 -9.29
N ASN A 29 18.34 0.95 -10.36
CA ASN A 29 17.46 1.49 -11.40
C ASN A 29 16.69 0.37 -12.13
N GLU A 30 17.33 -0.78 -12.33
CA GLU A 30 16.73 -1.94 -12.97
C GLU A 30 15.59 -2.53 -12.14
N ASP A 31 15.65 -2.42 -10.81
CA ASP A 31 14.62 -2.88 -9.88
C ASP A 31 13.42 -1.92 -9.79
N ARG A 32 13.53 -0.70 -10.36
CA ARG A 32 12.47 0.29 -10.32
C ARG A 32 11.35 0.00 -11.31
N ASN A 33 10.61 -1.09 -11.07
CA ASN A 33 9.53 -1.56 -11.94
C ASN A 33 8.45 -2.33 -11.15
N ILE A 34 7.32 -2.58 -11.82
CA ILE A 34 6.16 -3.24 -11.21
C ILE A 34 6.42 -4.71 -10.84
N ASP A 35 7.28 -5.40 -11.57
CA ASP A 35 7.56 -6.80 -11.32
C ASP A 35 8.40 -6.96 -10.05
N TYR A 36 9.31 -6.03 -9.81
CA TYR A 36 10.06 -5.99 -8.56
C TYR A 36 9.17 -5.67 -7.35
N LEU A 37 8.25 -4.71 -7.49
CA LEU A 37 7.24 -4.46 -6.45
C LEU A 37 6.47 -5.74 -6.13
N LYS A 38 5.92 -6.41 -7.14
CA LYS A 38 5.19 -7.68 -6.96
C LYS A 38 6.04 -8.77 -6.30
N PHE A 39 7.31 -8.85 -6.67
CA PHE A 39 8.26 -9.79 -6.05
C PHE A 39 8.42 -9.53 -4.54
N ILE A 40 8.58 -8.28 -4.13
CA ILE A 40 8.69 -7.91 -2.72
C ILE A 40 7.38 -8.18 -1.98
N VAL A 41 6.23 -7.77 -2.55
CA VAL A 41 4.91 -8.03 -1.97
C VAL A 41 4.70 -9.53 -1.73
N ASN A 42 5.03 -10.38 -2.70
CA ASN A 42 4.94 -11.83 -2.55
C ASN A 42 5.82 -12.37 -1.42
N LYS A 43 7.04 -11.82 -1.23
CA LYS A 43 7.92 -12.20 -0.12
C LYS A 43 7.32 -11.84 1.25
N ILE A 44 6.77 -10.64 1.37
CA ILE A 44 6.12 -10.17 2.60
C ILE A 44 4.87 -10.99 2.88
N TYR A 45 4.02 -11.21 1.88
CA TYR A 45 2.83 -12.04 2.03
C TYR A 45 3.18 -13.48 2.46
N LYS A 46 4.22 -14.06 1.88
CA LYS A 46 4.71 -15.39 2.28
C LYS A 46 5.12 -15.41 3.75
N ALA A 47 5.86 -14.41 4.22
CA ALA A 47 6.26 -14.32 5.63
C ALA A 47 5.05 -14.18 6.57
N LEU A 48 4.05 -13.37 6.19
CA LEU A 48 2.79 -13.24 6.94
C LEU A 48 2.05 -14.59 7.02
N LYS A 49 1.95 -15.31 5.89
CA LYS A 49 1.31 -16.61 5.83
C LYS A 49 2.06 -17.66 6.68
N GLU A 50 3.37 -17.74 6.57
CA GLU A 50 4.18 -18.65 7.39
C GLU A 50 4.02 -18.35 8.88
N THR A 51 3.98 -17.06 9.26
CA THR A 51 3.70 -16.65 10.64
C THR A 51 2.32 -17.10 11.10
N SER A 52 1.29 -16.94 10.25
CA SER A 52 -0.07 -17.40 10.58
C SER A 52 -0.14 -18.90 10.84
N LEU A 53 0.59 -19.72 10.06
CA LEU A 53 0.65 -21.17 10.26
C LEU A 53 1.29 -21.54 11.59
N VAL A 54 2.37 -20.85 11.99
CA VAL A 54 3.01 -21.05 13.30
C VAL A 54 2.07 -20.69 14.45
N LEU A 55 1.27 -19.63 14.28
CA LEU A 55 0.28 -19.24 15.29
C LEU A 55 -0.86 -20.24 15.38
N LEU A 56 -1.35 -20.77 14.27
CA LEU A 56 -2.39 -21.81 14.23
C LEU A 56 -1.93 -23.12 14.88
N ASP A 57 -0.67 -23.52 14.68
CA ASP A 57 -0.07 -24.68 15.34
C ASP A 57 0.02 -24.49 16.87
N LYS A 58 0.33 -23.27 17.29
CA LYS A 58 0.50 -22.94 18.72
C LYS A 58 -0.81 -22.70 19.46
N TYR A 59 -1.83 -22.17 18.78
CA TYR A 59 -3.09 -21.72 19.37
C TYR A 59 -4.28 -22.32 18.63
N ASN A 60 -4.82 -23.43 19.12
CA ASN A 60 -5.87 -24.21 18.47
C ASN A 60 -7.23 -23.50 18.32
N ASN A 61 -7.43 -22.38 19.00
CA ASN A 61 -8.66 -21.58 18.93
C ASN A 61 -8.61 -20.42 17.93
N LEU A 62 -7.48 -20.25 17.24
CA LEU A 62 -7.38 -19.26 16.18
C LEU A 62 -8.00 -19.80 14.89
N ASN A 63 -8.65 -18.92 14.16
CA ASN A 63 -9.15 -19.19 12.80
C ASN A 63 -8.55 -18.12 11.87
N ILE A 64 -7.45 -18.47 11.21
CA ILE A 64 -6.78 -17.59 10.24
C ILE A 64 -6.76 -18.33 8.90
N ASN A 65 -7.45 -17.81 7.91
CA ASN A 65 -7.52 -18.41 6.58
C ASN A 65 -6.95 -17.46 5.52
N LEU A 66 -5.65 -17.54 5.29
CA LEU A 66 -4.98 -16.80 4.22
C LEU A 66 -4.82 -17.72 2.99
N PRO A 67 -5.21 -17.27 1.78
CA PRO A 67 -5.01 -18.05 0.55
C PRO A 67 -3.52 -18.29 0.24
N ASP A 68 -3.23 -19.28 -0.60
CA ASP A 68 -1.84 -19.62 -0.95
C ASP A 68 -1.14 -18.50 -1.73
N ASN A 69 -1.89 -17.78 -2.53
CA ASN A 69 -1.37 -16.72 -3.37
C ASN A 69 -2.18 -15.44 -3.18
N ILE A 70 -1.48 -14.31 -3.26
CA ILE A 70 -2.09 -12.99 -3.31
C ILE A 70 -2.51 -12.65 -4.74
N THR A 71 -3.65 -11.98 -4.89
CA THR A 71 -4.13 -11.46 -6.17
C THR A 71 -3.71 -10.01 -6.36
N PHE A 72 -3.04 -9.72 -7.49
CA PHE A 72 -2.68 -8.35 -7.86
C PHE A 72 -3.74 -7.75 -8.76
N ILE A 73 -4.23 -6.55 -8.41
CA ILE A 73 -5.23 -5.83 -9.18
C ILE A 73 -4.93 -4.33 -9.18
N LYS A 74 -5.21 -3.64 -10.27
CA LYS A 74 -5.07 -2.18 -10.31
C LYS A 74 -6.32 -1.51 -9.76
N SER A 75 -6.16 -0.34 -9.13
CA SER A 75 -7.28 0.50 -8.70
C SER A 75 -8.26 0.82 -9.84
N GLU A 76 -7.75 1.08 -11.05
CA GLU A 76 -8.55 1.28 -12.26
C GLU A 76 -9.41 0.06 -12.66
N ASP A 77 -8.86 -1.15 -12.51
CA ASP A 77 -9.61 -2.37 -12.82
C ASP A 77 -10.82 -2.56 -11.88
N LEU A 78 -10.71 -2.07 -10.63
CA LEU A 78 -11.81 -2.09 -9.66
C LEU A 78 -12.95 -1.15 -10.04
N VAL A 79 -12.63 0.03 -10.60
CA VAL A 79 -13.66 0.95 -11.16
C VAL A 79 -14.45 0.27 -12.26
N ASN A 80 -13.76 -0.43 -13.16
CA ASN A 80 -14.39 -1.15 -14.27
C ASN A 80 -15.23 -2.35 -13.80
N LEU A 81 -14.75 -3.10 -12.79
CA LEU A 81 -15.46 -4.25 -12.23
C LEU A 81 -16.69 -3.86 -11.41
N TYR A 82 -16.60 -2.77 -10.67
CA TYR A 82 -17.62 -2.32 -9.73
C TYR A 82 -17.92 -0.82 -9.90
N PRO A 83 -18.47 -0.40 -11.05
CA PRO A 83 -18.62 1.03 -11.39
C PRO A 83 -19.56 1.80 -10.47
N LEU A 84 -20.49 1.11 -9.78
CA LEU A 84 -21.49 1.74 -8.91
C LEU A 84 -21.09 1.73 -7.43
N LEU A 85 -19.98 1.07 -7.08
CA LEU A 85 -19.53 0.95 -5.70
C LEU A 85 -18.54 2.07 -5.36
N THR A 86 -18.52 2.48 -4.09
CA THR A 86 -17.47 3.30 -3.51
C THR A 86 -16.14 2.55 -3.45
N ASN A 87 -15.02 3.25 -3.28
CA ASN A 87 -13.71 2.61 -3.21
C ASN A 87 -13.60 1.62 -2.04
N LYS A 88 -14.18 1.92 -0.88
CA LYS A 88 -14.22 1.00 0.27
C LYS A 88 -15.08 -0.25 0.01
N GLU A 89 -16.19 -0.10 -0.68
CA GLU A 89 -17.00 -1.25 -1.12
C GLU A 89 -16.26 -2.09 -2.18
N ARG A 90 -15.51 -1.45 -3.10
CA ARG A 90 -14.66 -2.14 -4.08
C ARG A 90 -13.55 -2.96 -3.39
N GLU A 91 -12.88 -2.39 -2.38
CA GLU A 91 -11.90 -3.09 -1.54
C GLU A 91 -12.53 -4.31 -0.84
N TYR A 92 -13.69 -4.13 -0.23
CA TYR A 92 -14.40 -5.19 0.44
C TYR A 92 -14.77 -6.34 -0.51
N GLU A 93 -15.41 -6.03 -1.64
CA GLU A 93 -15.88 -7.04 -2.59
C GLU A 93 -14.71 -7.84 -3.20
N ILE A 94 -13.64 -7.15 -3.61
CA ILE A 94 -12.50 -7.83 -4.22
C ILE A 94 -11.72 -8.67 -3.21
N THR A 95 -11.56 -8.17 -1.99
CA THR A 95 -10.85 -8.85 -0.91
C THR A 95 -11.65 -10.06 -0.42
N LYS A 96 -12.96 -9.93 -0.27
CA LYS A 96 -13.87 -11.04 0.06
C LYS A 96 -13.84 -12.14 -1.01
N LYS A 97 -13.77 -11.75 -2.29
CA LYS A 97 -13.72 -12.69 -3.42
C LYS A 97 -12.43 -13.50 -3.46
N TYR A 98 -11.29 -12.90 -3.20
CA TYR A 98 -9.96 -13.53 -3.37
C TYR A 98 -9.27 -13.88 -2.06
N GLY A 99 -9.75 -13.40 -0.92
CA GLY A 99 -9.18 -13.61 0.41
C GLY A 99 -7.94 -12.77 0.73
N ALA A 100 -7.08 -12.50 -0.27
CA ALA A 100 -5.93 -11.61 -0.17
C ALA A 100 -5.66 -10.92 -1.50
N VAL A 101 -5.51 -9.61 -1.48
CA VAL A 101 -5.27 -8.79 -2.67
C VAL A 101 -4.19 -7.74 -2.42
N PHE A 102 -3.47 -7.39 -3.48
CA PHE A 102 -2.63 -6.20 -3.50
C PHE A 102 -3.20 -5.23 -4.55
N ILE A 103 -3.80 -4.14 -4.08
CA ILE A 103 -4.40 -3.12 -4.93
C ILE A 103 -3.31 -2.13 -5.32
N MET A 104 -3.01 -2.04 -6.62
CA MET A 104 -1.89 -1.26 -7.16
C MET A 104 -2.32 0.07 -7.76
N ASN A 105 -1.34 0.97 -7.95
CA ASN A 105 -1.49 2.26 -8.63
C ASN A 105 -2.46 3.21 -7.91
N ILE A 106 -2.24 3.41 -6.62
CA ILE A 106 -3.04 4.28 -5.77
C ILE A 106 -2.43 5.69 -5.75
N GLY A 107 -3.26 6.71 -5.85
CA GLY A 107 -2.89 8.13 -5.83
C GLY A 107 -3.26 8.88 -7.11
N ASN A 108 -3.24 8.21 -8.27
CA ASN A 108 -3.65 8.81 -9.53
C ASN A 108 -5.17 9.01 -9.63
N LYS A 109 -5.58 9.95 -10.47
CA LYS A 109 -6.97 10.08 -10.90
C LYS A 109 -7.37 8.87 -11.75
N LEU A 110 -8.53 8.30 -11.45
CA LEU A 110 -9.13 7.19 -12.16
C LEU A 110 -10.05 7.68 -13.30
N SER A 111 -10.50 6.77 -14.15
CA SER A 111 -11.39 7.09 -15.28
C SER A 111 -12.75 7.67 -14.86
N ASP A 112 -13.22 7.38 -13.64
CA ASP A 112 -14.43 7.97 -13.06
C ASP A 112 -14.22 9.40 -12.50
N GLY A 113 -12.99 9.94 -12.61
CA GLY A 113 -12.62 11.28 -12.15
C GLY A 113 -12.23 11.37 -10.67
N ASN A 114 -12.37 10.28 -9.90
CA ASN A 114 -12.02 10.21 -8.50
C ASN A 114 -10.59 9.70 -8.30
N VAL A 115 -10.05 9.88 -7.11
CA VAL A 115 -8.83 9.20 -6.65
C VAL A 115 -9.25 7.99 -5.83
N PHE A 116 -8.59 6.84 -6.03
CA PHE A 116 -8.95 5.61 -5.30
C PHE A 116 -8.78 5.82 -3.79
N ASP A 117 -7.59 6.27 -3.40
CA ASP A 117 -7.28 6.73 -2.05
C ASP A 117 -6.20 7.82 -2.11
N THR A 118 -6.19 8.70 -1.10
CA THR A 118 -5.25 9.82 -1.05
C THR A 118 -3.85 9.36 -0.68
N ARG A 119 -2.87 9.74 -1.48
CA ARG A 119 -1.43 9.49 -1.23
C ARG A 119 -0.65 10.79 -1.22
N ALA A 120 0.39 10.85 -0.39
CA ALA A 120 1.37 11.94 -0.43
C ALA A 120 2.04 12.00 -1.81
N SER A 121 2.32 13.22 -2.28
CA SER A 121 2.97 13.45 -3.58
C SER A 121 4.47 13.17 -3.57
N ASP A 122 5.06 13.06 -2.40
CA ASP A 122 6.50 13.07 -2.13
C ASP A 122 7.00 11.84 -1.38
N TYR A 123 6.24 10.75 -1.41
CA TYR A 123 6.60 9.50 -0.75
C TYR A 123 6.70 8.35 -1.76
N ASP A 124 5.61 7.65 -2.06
CA ASP A 124 5.60 6.58 -3.04
C ASP A 124 5.34 7.08 -4.46
N ASP A 125 5.99 6.45 -5.44
CA ASP A 125 5.61 6.58 -6.84
C ASP A 125 4.26 5.89 -7.07
N TRP A 126 3.24 6.65 -7.45
CA TRP A 126 1.87 6.13 -7.63
C TRP A 126 1.74 5.07 -8.73
N LYS A 127 2.77 4.92 -9.58
CA LYS A 127 2.84 3.82 -10.56
C LYS A 127 3.33 2.52 -9.94
N TYR A 128 4.00 2.59 -8.79
CA TYR A 128 4.71 1.47 -8.17
C TYR A 128 4.42 1.37 -6.67
N ASN A 129 3.16 1.59 -6.28
CA ASN A 129 2.68 1.45 -4.92
C ASN A 129 1.43 0.59 -4.85
N GLY A 130 0.97 0.30 -3.66
CA GLY A 130 -0.31 -0.34 -3.40
C GLY A 130 -0.46 -0.78 -1.96
N ASP A 131 -1.65 -1.31 -1.67
CA ASP A 131 -2.06 -1.77 -0.37
C ASP A 131 -2.32 -3.27 -0.37
N LEU A 132 -1.77 -3.96 0.63
CA LEU A 132 -2.02 -5.36 0.91
C LEU A 132 -3.22 -5.49 1.84
N LEU A 133 -4.32 -6.03 1.32
CA LEU A 133 -5.54 -6.27 2.08
C LEU A 133 -5.83 -7.77 2.17
N VAL A 134 -6.39 -8.17 3.31
CA VAL A 134 -6.93 -9.52 3.50
C VAL A 134 -8.38 -9.45 3.96
N TYR A 135 -9.18 -10.44 3.58
CA TYR A 135 -10.53 -10.57 4.13
C TYR A 135 -10.46 -11.09 5.55
N TYR A 136 -10.91 -10.28 6.49
CA TYR A 136 -10.97 -10.63 7.91
C TYR A 136 -12.39 -11.01 8.27
N ASP A 137 -12.67 -12.32 8.28
CA ASP A 137 -14.01 -12.89 8.44
C ASP A 137 -14.64 -12.62 9.82
N VAL A 138 -13.81 -12.45 10.86
CA VAL A 138 -14.32 -12.17 12.24
C VAL A 138 -15.07 -10.84 12.32
N LEU A 139 -14.62 -9.82 11.60
CA LEU A 139 -15.26 -8.51 11.54
C LEU A 139 -16.02 -8.26 10.22
N ASP A 140 -15.95 -9.19 9.26
CA ASP A 140 -16.53 -9.05 7.92
C ASP A 140 -16.03 -7.79 7.20
N ILE A 141 -14.69 -7.58 7.17
CA ILE A 141 -14.06 -6.41 6.57
C ILE A 141 -12.89 -6.77 5.64
N ALA A 142 -12.55 -5.85 4.74
CA ALA A 142 -11.24 -5.81 4.11
C ALA A 142 -10.26 -5.13 5.10
N LEU A 143 -9.31 -5.90 5.61
CA LEU A 143 -8.30 -5.42 6.55
C LEU A 143 -7.00 -5.10 5.80
N GLU A 144 -6.57 -3.85 5.83
CA GLU A 144 -5.27 -3.44 5.32
C GLU A 144 -4.17 -3.87 6.28
N LEU A 145 -3.22 -4.67 5.79
CA LEU A 145 -2.07 -5.15 6.56
C LEU A 145 -0.83 -4.30 6.34
N SER A 146 -0.66 -3.74 5.15
CA SER A 146 0.52 -2.94 4.80
C SER A 146 0.26 -2.11 3.55
N SER A 147 0.71 -0.86 3.59
CA SER A 147 0.90 -0.05 2.40
C SER A 147 2.37 -0.06 2.04
N MET A 148 2.73 -0.25 0.76
CA MET A 148 4.12 -0.27 0.33
C MET A 148 4.30 0.20 -1.11
N GLY A 149 5.48 0.73 -1.41
CA GLY A 149 5.79 1.21 -2.74
C GLY A 149 7.26 1.50 -2.98
N ILE A 150 7.61 1.61 -4.25
CA ILE A 150 8.88 2.18 -4.68
C ILE A 150 8.78 3.69 -4.48
N ARG A 151 9.75 4.28 -3.79
CA ARG A 151 9.74 5.71 -3.48
C ARG A 151 9.89 6.55 -4.74
N VAL A 152 9.45 7.79 -4.68
CA VAL A 152 9.58 8.72 -5.80
C VAL A 152 11.04 8.89 -6.21
N ASN A 153 11.25 9.05 -7.52
CA ASN A 153 12.46 9.62 -8.07
C ASN A 153 12.18 11.06 -8.53
N LYS A 154 13.16 11.74 -9.10
CA LYS A 154 13.01 13.11 -9.61
C LYS A 154 11.77 13.29 -10.51
N ASP A 155 11.59 12.41 -11.49
CA ASP A 155 10.52 12.56 -12.48
C ASP A 155 9.13 12.36 -11.88
N SER A 156 8.95 11.29 -11.09
CA SER A 156 7.67 11.03 -10.42
C SER A 156 7.37 12.05 -9.34
N LEU A 157 8.37 12.49 -8.56
CA LEU A 157 8.23 13.56 -7.57
C LEU A 157 7.68 14.85 -8.23
N LEU A 158 8.35 15.35 -9.27
CA LEU A 158 7.94 16.58 -9.93
C LEU A 158 6.53 16.47 -10.56
N SER A 159 6.22 15.30 -11.15
CA SER A 159 4.91 15.03 -11.73
C SER A 159 3.82 15.03 -10.67
N GLN A 160 4.04 14.34 -9.55
CA GLN A 160 3.05 14.18 -8.47
C GLN A 160 2.84 15.48 -7.69
N LEU A 161 3.92 16.26 -7.43
CA LEU A 161 3.81 17.59 -6.83
C LEU A 161 2.94 18.52 -7.70
N LYS A 162 3.16 18.50 -9.01
CA LYS A 162 2.35 19.29 -9.95
C LYS A 162 0.89 18.86 -9.96
N GLU A 163 0.60 17.56 -9.95
CA GLU A 163 -0.77 17.04 -9.93
C GLU A 163 -1.54 17.44 -8.66
N LYS A 164 -0.84 17.55 -7.54
CA LYS A 164 -1.40 18.00 -6.25
C LYS A 164 -1.37 19.51 -6.04
N ASN A 165 -0.81 20.29 -6.98
CA ASN A 165 -0.54 21.72 -6.82
C ASN A 165 0.34 22.03 -5.60
N GLU A 166 1.36 21.22 -5.37
CA GLU A 166 2.28 21.26 -4.24
C GLU A 166 3.70 21.63 -4.65
N GLU A 167 3.90 22.28 -5.81
CA GLU A 167 5.22 22.66 -6.35
C GLU A 167 6.01 23.57 -5.39
N PHE A 168 5.35 24.23 -4.46
CA PHE A 168 6.00 25.02 -3.40
C PHE A 168 6.92 24.18 -2.50
N LYS A 169 6.78 22.83 -2.52
CA LYS A 169 7.65 21.91 -1.79
C LYS A 169 9.01 21.67 -2.48
N ILE A 170 9.15 22.01 -3.76
CA ILE A 170 10.34 21.69 -4.56
C ILE A 170 11.64 22.19 -3.89
N ASP A 171 11.62 23.37 -3.26
CA ASP A 171 12.78 23.97 -2.63
C ASP A 171 13.09 23.40 -1.23
N MET A 172 12.30 22.45 -0.73
CA MET A 172 12.60 21.82 0.56
C MET A 172 13.82 20.90 0.45
N PRO A 173 14.65 20.78 1.52
CA PRO A 173 15.89 20.02 1.48
C PRO A 173 15.74 18.59 0.97
N TYR A 174 14.75 17.85 1.47
CA TYR A 174 14.48 16.47 1.05
C TYR A 174 14.17 16.36 -0.46
N HIS A 175 13.33 17.26 -0.98
CA HIS A 175 12.97 17.28 -2.41
C HIS A 175 14.20 17.60 -3.27
N GLN A 176 15.01 18.57 -2.84
CA GLN A 176 16.25 18.92 -3.51
C GLN A 176 17.27 17.77 -3.49
N ASP A 177 17.30 16.94 -2.45
CA ASP A 177 18.15 15.77 -2.39
C ASP A 177 17.72 14.70 -3.41
N ILE A 178 16.41 14.47 -3.58
CA ILE A 178 15.89 13.58 -4.62
C ILE A 178 16.17 14.14 -6.03
N ILE A 179 15.87 15.41 -6.26
CA ILE A 179 16.03 16.07 -7.58
C ILE A 179 17.49 16.04 -8.07
N ASN A 180 18.43 16.10 -7.14
CA ASN A 180 19.88 16.13 -7.43
C ASN A 180 20.55 14.75 -7.23
N ASP A 181 19.77 13.66 -7.18
CA ASP A 181 20.26 12.28 -7.04
C ASP A 181 21.21 12.08 -5.84
N ARG A 182 20.96 12.79 -4.72
CA ARG A 182 21.74 12.65 -3.49
C ARG A 182 21.22 11.57 -2.55
N LEU A 183 20.02 11.05 -2.82
CA LEU A 183 19.42 9.92 -2.08
C LEU A 183 19.37 8.68 -2.95
N PRO A 184 19.56 7.48 -2.38
CA PRO A 184 19.41 6.24 -3.13
C PRO A 184 17.94 6.02 -3.51
N LEU A 185 17.72 5.25 -4.58
CA LEU A 185 16.39 4.71 -4.87
C LEU A 185 16.03 3.65 -3.84
N THR A 186 14.80 3.67 -3.37
CA THR A 186 14.34 2.73 -2.34
C THR A 186 12.92 2.22 -2.61
N ILE A 187 12.59 1.11 -1.96
CA ILE A 187 11.26 0.55 -1.80
C ILE A 187 11.02 0.33 -0.31
N GLY A 188 9.81 0.60 0.17
CA GLY A 188 9.50 0.46 1.59
C GLY A 188 8.02 0.29 1.88
N GLY A 189 7.72 0.06 3.17
CA GLY A 189 6.35 -0.12 3.67
C GLY A 189 6.29 -0.19 5.18
#